data_433784f3cad438604d8aeb97f706bb78
#
_entry.id   433784f3cad438604d8aeb97f706bb78
#
_cell.length_a   1.000
_cell.length_b   1.000
_cell.length_c   1.000
_cell.angle_alpha   90.00
_cell.angle_beta   90.00
_cell.angle_gamma   90.00
#
_symmetry.space_group_name_H-M   'P 1'
#
loop_
_entity.id
_entity.type
_entity.pdbx_description
1 polymer ?
#
loop_
_entity_poly.entity_id
_entity_poly.type
_entity_poly.pdbx_seq_one_letter_code
_entity_poly.pdbx_strand_id
1 'polypeptide(L)'
;MSAPLTVLELTLGDSIWLLLFIAAALGPYIQSFRMKTPVSLATVLSLMMVATLQFIHAFIGDWFSSEFDPVLFGALIPQLVTEPIHLHRMFAAGWLHGGAMHVIGNVLVVALVGLPLEGRLGAKRWMIVYILGLIGGNLAWWGSHMSSWTPALGASGACFGLLGAYLACWPNDKIVFPLIFLIREWSVGLVAVIRLGFEVYYVYGTQSGSMGSTNVAHLAHIGGFFLCFALGRFVAKGAPSELDDSTTSPYSMGGASVPQISELGSENPWENSSFPLNDRAKRVMERLLEEGDEFE
;
A
#
# COMPACT_ATOMS: atom_id res chain seq x y z
N MET A 1 -11.66 -2.93 31.56
CA MET A 1 -10.64 -2.88 30.49
C MET A 1 -9.40 -2.24 31.11
N SER A 2 -8.27 -2.94 31.12
CA SER A 2 -6.98 -2.34 31.48
C SER A 2 -6.67 -1.20 30.50
N ALA A 3 -6.04 -0.13 30.99
CA ALA A 3 -5.59 0.96 30.11
C ALA A 3 -4.59 0.38 29.08
N PRO A 4 -4.59 0.86 27.82
CA PRO A 4 -3.62 0.40 26.84
C PRO A 4 -2.21 0.77 27.31
N LEU A 5 -1.26 -0.18 27.16
CA LEU A 5 0.15 0.00 27.52
C LEU A 5 0.73 1.24 26.83
N THR A 6 1.48 2.02 27.58
CA THR A 6 2.32 3.09 27.06
C THR A 6 3.76 2.59 26.86
N VAL A 7 4.56 3.31 26.07
CA VAL A 7 5.99 2.95 25.83
C VAL A 7 6.79 2.88 27.14
N LEU A 8 6.34 3.59 28.20
CA LEU A 8 7.00 3.65 29.50
C LEU A 8 6.74 2.40 30.38
N GLU A 9 5.76 1.58 30.02
CA GLU A 9 5.30 0.41 30.79
C GLU A 9 5.70 -0.92 30.17
N LEU A 10 6.46 -0.90 29.06
CA LEU A 10 6.84 -2.10 28.32
C LEU A 10 7.86 -2.95 29.09
N THR A 11 7.56 -4.23 29.20
CA THR A 11 8.53 -5.25 29.65
C THR A 11 9.61 -5.48 28.61
N LEU A 12 10.62 -6.30 28.94
CA LEU A 12 11.64 -6.70 27.95
C LEU A 12 11.00 -7.46 26.77
N GLY A 13 10.06 -8.36 27.03
CA GLY A 13 9.34 -9.12 26.01
C GLY A 13 8.55 -8.21 25.08
N ASP A 14 7.82 -7.25 25.64
CA ASP A 14 7.06 -6.26 24.88
C ASP A 14 7.97 -5.38 24.02
N SER A 15 9.12 -5.00 24.56
CA SER A 15 10.13 -4.19 23.84
C SER A 15 10.71 -4.95 22.66
N ILE A 16 10.95 -6.26 22.77
CA ILE A 16 11.41 -7.10 21.66
C ILE A 16 10.35 -7.13 20.54
N TRP A 17 9.07 -7.36 20.88
CA TRP A 17 7.99 -7.33 19.90
C TRP A 17 7.89 -5.97 19.20
N LEU A 18 7.91 -4.89 19.96
CA LEU A 18 7.87 -3.54 19.40
C LEU A 18 9.03 -3.29 18.43
N LEU A 19 10.25 -3.70 18.77
CA LEU A 19 11.41 -3.57 17.88
C LEU A 19 11.26 -4.40 16.62
N LEU A 20 10.70 -5.62 16.71
CA LEU A 20 10.40 -6.44 15.52
C LEU A 20 9.38 -5.77 14.61
N PHE A 21 8.31 -5.19 15.16
CA PHE A 21 7.32 -4.43 14.38
C PHE A 21 7.93 -3.19 13.72
N ILE A 22 8.78 -2.45 14.43
CA ILE A 22 9.50 -1.30 13.86
C ILE A 22 10.44 -1.76 12.73
N ALA A 23 11.17 -2.84 12.93
CA ALA A 23 12.06 -3.40 11.91
C ALA A 23 11.29 -3.88 10.68
N ALA A 24 10.14 -4.54 10.86
CA ALA A 24 9.24 -4.95 9.77
C ALA A 24 8.66 -3.75 9.02
N ALA A 25 8.30 -2.68 9.73
CA ALA A 25 7.75 -1.48 9.13
C ALA A 25 8.80 -0.66 8.37
N LEU A 26 10.00 -0.49 8.92
CA LEU A 26 11.01 0.42 8.36
C LEU A 26 12.07 -0.28 7.50
N GLY A 27 12.35 -1.56 7.75
CA GLY A 27 13.38 -2.33 7.05
C GLY A 27 13.26 -2.29 5.52
N PRO A 28 12.08 -2.51 4.93
CA PRO A 28 11.88 -2.43 3.48
C PRO A 28 12.24 -1.05 2.88
N TYR A 29 11.96 0.04 3.58
CA TYR A 29 12.32 1.39 3.12
C TYR A 29 13.84 1.63 3.15
N ILE A 30 14.52 1.14 4.19
CA ILE A 30 16.00 1.19 4.27
C ILE A 30 16.60 0.40 3.12
N GLN A 31 16.05 -0.78 2.82
CA GLN A 31 16.47 -1.61 1.72
C GLN A 31 16.22 -0.93 0.36
N SER A 32 15.02 -0.37 0.16
CA SER A 32 14.64 0.37 -1.04
C SER A 32 15.60 1.53 -1.30
N PHE A 33 15.94 2.30 -0.26
CA PHE A 33 16.91 3.40 -0.38
C PHE A 33 18.29 2.90 -0.83
N ARG A 34 18.77 1.77 -0.27
CA ARG A 34 20.08 1.18 -0.63
C ARG A 34 20.10 0.61 -2.04
N MET A 35 19.03 -0.06 -2.45
CA MET A 35 18.92 -0.77 -3.73
C MET A 35 18.32 0.10 -4.84
N LYS A 36 17.88 1.32 -4.54
CA LYS A 36 17.20 2.22 -5.47
C LYS A 36 15.95 1.60 -6.11
N THR A 37 15.23 0.78 -5.35
CA THR A 37 13.96 0.18 -5.78
C THR A 37 12.79 1.12 -5.45
N PRO A 38 11.61 0.97 -6.09
CA PRO A 38 10.45 1.81 -5.82
C PRO A 38 10.03 1.78 -4.35
N VAL A 39 9.68 2.95 -3.80
CA VAL A 39 9.19 3.10 -2.42
C VAL A 39 7.80 2.49 -2.26
N SER A 40 6.96 2.50 -3.30
CA SER A 40 5.68 1.79 -3.33
C SER A 40 5.86 0.28 -3.11
N LEU A 41 6.88 -0.32 -3.73
CA LEU A 41 7.22 -1.72 -3.49
C LEU A 41 7.69 -1.96 -2.04
N ALA A 42 8.52 -1.06 -1.51
CA ALA A 42 8.92 -1.11 -0.10
C ALA A 42 7.69 -1.01 0.82
N THR A 43 6.70 -0.18 0.47
CA THR A 43 5.45 -0.07 1.24
C THR A 43 4.66 -1.37 1.19
N VAL A 44 4.53 -2.01 0.03
CA VAL A 44 3.90 -3.34 -0.11
C VAL A 44 4.58 -4.35 0.82
N LEU A 45 5.91 -4.46 0.77
CA LEU A 45 6.67 -5.38 1.60
C LEU A 45 6.52 -5.05 3.09
N SER A 46 6.57 -3.78 3.46
CA SER A 46 6.40 -3.31 4.82
C SER A 46 5.03 -3.71 5.39
N LEU A 47 3.94 -3.46 4.66
CA LEU A 47 2.59 -3.85 5.06
C LEU A 47 2.46 -5.37 5.21
N MET A 48 3.01 -6.13 4.28
CA MET A 48 2.99 -7.60 4.35
C MET A 48 3.81 -8.14 5.53
N MET A 49 5.00 -7.61 5.78
CA MET A 49 5.86 -8.03 6.89
C MET A 49 5.21 -7.73 8.24
N VAL A 50 4.64 -6.53 8.41
CA VAL A 50 3.92 -6.17 9.64
C VAL A 50 2.69 -7.04 9.84
N ALA A 51 1.88 -7.28 8.80
CA ALA A 51 0.71 -8.16 8.90
C ALA A 51 1.10 -9.61 9.23
N THR A 52 2.17 -10.12 8.62
CA THR A 52 2.71 -11.46 8.94
C THR A 52 3.15 -11.51 10.40
N LEU A 53 3.82 -10.47 10.89
CA LEU A 53 4.26 -10.39 12.28
C LEU A 53 3.07 -10.29 13.26
N GLN A 54 2.00 -9.54 12.91
CA GLN A 54 0.75 -9.53 13.68
C GLN A 54 0.14 -10.93 13.78
N PHE A 55 0.12 -11.66 12.66
CA PHE A 55 -0.39 -13.02 12.62
C PHE A 55 0.45 -13.96 13.48
N ILE A 56 1.79 -13.91 13.39
CA ILE A 56 2.69 -14.71 14.23
C ILE A 56 2.48 -14.34 15.71
N HIS A 57 2.42 -13.06 16.05
CA HIS A 57 2.21 -12.60 17.40
C HIS A 57 0.89 -13.14 18.00
N ALA A 58 -0.18 -13.19 17.21
CA ALA A 58 -1.47 -13.73 17.65
C ALA A 58 -1.41 -15.21 18.04
N PHE A 59 -0.44 -15.98 17.52
CA PHE A 59 -0.28 -17.41 17.84
C PHE A 59 0.71 -17.67 18.96
N ILE A 60 1.79 -16.90 19.08
CA ILE A 60 2.91 -17.20 19.98
C ILE A 60 3.24 -16.06 20.95
N GLY A 61 2.50 -14.94 20.90
CA GLY A 61 2.76 -13.78 21.78
C GLY A 61 2.77 -14.16 23.27
N ASP A 62 1.82 -14.97 23.68
CA ASP A 62 1.65 -15.42 25.07
C ASP A 62 2.83 -16.30 25.56
N TRP A 63 3.53 -16.98 24.66
CA TRP A 63 4.68 -17.85 25.02
C TRP A 63 5.86 -17.05 25.58
N PHE A 64 5.93 -15.77 25.26
CA PHE A 64 6.99 -14.86 25.72
C PHE A 64 6.56 -14.01 26.92
N SER A 65 5.47 -14.38 27.59
CA SER A 65 4.89 -13.62 28.72
C SER A 65 4.74 -12.12 28.40
N SER A 66 4.38 -11.81 27.15
CA SER A 66 4.19 -10.46 26.67
C SER A 66 2.74 -10.06 26.81
N GLU A 67 2.48 -8.92 27.44
CA GLU A 67 1.16 -8.27 27.47
C GLU A 67 1.00 -7.31 26.29
N PHE A 68 2.00 -7.22 25.43
CA PHE A 68 1.99 -6.34 24.25
C PHE A 68 0.96 -6.82 23.23
N ASP A 69 -0.05 -6.00 22.99
CA ASP A 69 -0.97 -6.16 21.86
C ASP A 69 -0.66 -5.09 20.81
N PRO A 70 -0.18 -5.49 19.62
CA PRO A 70 0.18 -4.53 18.57
C PRO A 70 -1.00 -3.67 18.12
N VAL A 71 -2.23 -4.21 18.16
CA VAL A 71 -3.44 -3.47 17.77
C VAL A 71 -3.80 -2.46 18.86
N LEU A 72 -3.83 -2.87 20.12
CA LEU A 72 -4.09 -1.95 21.24
C LEU A 72 -3.00 -0.89 21.36
N PHE A 73 -1.74 -1.23 21.06
CA PHE A 73 -0.63 -0.29 21.12
C PHE A 73 -0.64 0.71 19.96
N GLY A 74 -0.91 0.27 18.72
CA GLY A 74 -0.67 1.07 17.51
C GLY A 74 -1.91 1.53 16.75
N ALA A 75 -3.10 0.91 16.96
CA ALA A 75 -4.32 1.35 16.30
C ALA A 75 -4.76 2.76 16.73
N LEU A 76 -5.39 3.49 15.83
CA LEU A 76 -5.97 4.79 16.11
C LEU A 76 -7.22 4.63 16.97
N ILE A 77 -7.10 4.89 18.26
CA ILE A 77 -8.23 4.97 19.21
C ILE A 77 -8.52 6.44 19.44
N PRO A 78 -9.65 6.98 18.93
CA PRO A 78 -9.91 8.41 18.95
C PRO A 78 -9.85 9.05 20.33
N GLN A 79 -10.38 8.37 21.35
CA GLN A 79 -10.38 8.85 22.74
C GLN A 79 -8.97 9.05 23.29
N LEU A 80 -7.98 8.24 22.87
CA LEU A 80 -6.61 8.30 23.38
C LEU A 80 -5.76 9.36 22.67
N VAL A 81 -6.00 9.62 21.39
CA VAL A 81 -5.17 10.53 20.57
C VAL A 81 -5.22 11.99 21.05
N THR A 82 -6.15 12.32 21.94
CA THR A 82 -6.18 13.63 22.61
C THR A 82 -4.98 13.86 23.53
N GLU A 83 -4.30 12.78 23.95
CA GLU A 83 -3.10 12.86 24.79
C GLU A 83 -1.82 12.70 23.96
N PRO A 84 -0.80 13.58 24.15
CA PRO A 84 0.41 13.60 23.35
C PRO A 84 1.15 12.27 23.26
N ILE A 85 1.14 11.47 24.33
CA ILE A 85 1.82 10.16 24.37
C ILE A 85 1.24 9.15 23.37
N HIS A 86 -0.01 9.35 22.95
CA HIS A 86 -0.72 8.49 22.00
C HIS A 86 -0.71 8.99 20.55
N LEU A 87 -0.03 10.10 20.24
CA LEU A 87 0.05 10.66 18.89
C LEU A 87 0.73 9.70 17.88
N HIS A 88 1.59 8.79 18.34
CA HIS A 88 2.19 7.76 17.48
C HIS A 88 1.15 6.93 16.72
N ARG A 89 -0.06 6.76 17.28
CA ARG A 89 -1.18 6.02 16.69
C ARG A 89 -1.66 6.61 15.38
N MET A 90 -1.49 7.93 15.19
CA MET A 90 -1.82 8.60 13.92
C MET A 90 -0.99 8.08 12.74
N PHE A 91 0.18 7.49 13.03
CA PHE A 91 1.05 6.88 12.04
C PHE A 91 1.02 5.35 12.10
N ALA A 92 1.21 4.79 13.28
CA ALA A 92 1.33 3.34 13.48
C ALA A 92 0.10 2.58 12.95
N ALA A 93 -1.11 3.14 13.12
CA ALA A 93 -2.35 2.55 12.63
C ALA A 93 -2.33 2.20 11.14
N GLY A 94 -1.58 2.96 10.32
CA GLY A 94 -1.47 2.72 8.88
C GLY A 94 -0.75 1.44 8.48
N TRP A 95 0.01 0.82 9.38
CA TRP A 95 0.71 -0.45 9.13
C TRP A 95 -0.04 -1.66 9.67
N LEU A 96 -0.96 -1.46 10.60
CA LEU A 96 -1.72 -2.53 11.22
C LEU A 96 -2.98 -2.89 10.39
N HIS A 97 -3.39 -4.15 10.43
CA HIS A 97 -4.53 -4.62 9.65
C HIS A 97 -5.43 -5.56 10.45
N GLY A 98 -6.75 -5.45 10.22
CA GLY A 98 -7.75 -6.26 10.90
C GLY A 98 -7.93 -7.68 10.33
N GLY A 99 -7.08 -8.10 9.39
CA GLY A 99 -7.14 -9.44 8.80
C GLY A 99 -6.49 -9.53 7.42
N ALA A 100 -6.32 -10.76 6.92
CA ALA A 100 -5.61 -11.03 5.67
C ALA A 100 -6.23 -10.31 4.45
N MET A 101 -7.55 -10.35 4.29
CA MET A 101 -8.21 -9.69 3.17
C MET A 101 -8.08 -8.17 3.23
N HIS A 102 -7.98 -7.59 4.42
CA HIS A 102 -7.78 -6.16 4.59
C HIS A 102 -6.38 -5.74 4.13
N VAL A 103 -5.32 -6.46 4.53
CA VAL A 103 -3.97 -6.14 4.05
C VAL A 103 -3.81 -6.41 2.55
N ILE A 104 -4.37 -7.52 2.04
CA ILE A 104 -4.34 -7.83 0.60
C ILE A 104 -5.00 -6.71 -0.22
N GLY A 105 -6.15 -6.21 0.20
CA GLY A 105 -6.84 -5.10 -0.47
C GLY A 105 -5.98 -3.84 -0.52
N ASN A 106 -5.34 -3.46 0.58
CA ASN A 106 -4.45 -2.30 0.64
C ASN A 106 -3.18 -2.48 -0.21
N VAL A 107 -2.55 -3.65 -0.12
CA VAL A 107 -1.36 -4.01 -0.92
C VAL A 107 -1.67 -3.94 -2.42
N LEU A 108 -2.84 -4.45 -2.85
CA LEU A 108 -3.27 -4.36 -4.25
C LEU A 108 -3.42 -2.90 -4.70
N VAL A 109 -4.01 -2.03 -3.89
CA VAL A 109 -4.13 -0.61 -4.26
C VAL A 109 -2.75 0.06 -4.32
N VAL A 110 -1.85 -0.19 -3.35
CA VAL A 110 -0.48 0.34 -3.40
C VAL A 110 0.27 -0.15 -4.63
N ALA A 111 0.11 -1.43 -5.01
CA ALA A 111 0.75 -1.98 -6.20
C ALA A 111 0.14 -1.44 -7.51
N LEU A 112 -1.19 -1.44 -7.64
CA LEU A 112 -1.85 -1.15 -8.92
C LEU A 112 -2.06 0.36 -9.16
N VAL A 113 -2.19 1.16 -8.12
CA VAL A 113 -2.35 2.62 -8.19
C VAL A 113 -1.05 3.33 -7.77
N GLY A 114 -0.44 2.87 -6.69
CA GLY A 114 0.73 3.52 -6.10
C GLY A 114 1.97 3.41 -6.97
N LEU A 115 2.27 2.24 -7.54
CA LEU A 115 3.47 2.06 -8.36
C LEU A 115 3.46 2.93 -9.64
N PRO A 116 2.38 2.97 -10.44
CA PRO A 116 2.30 3.90 -11.57
C PRO A 116 2.40 5.37 -11.15
N LEU A 117 1.75 5.74 -10.04
CA LEU A 117 1.82 7.10 -9.51
C LEU A 117 3.24 7.45 -9.05
N GLU A 118 4.00 6.51 -8.49
CA GLU A 118 5.40 6.75 -8.15
C GLU A 118 6.24 7.05 -9.39
N GLY A 119 5.98 6.38 -10.51
CA GLY A 119 6.61 6.68 -11.80
C GLY A 119 6.37 8.13 -12.24
N ARG A 120 5.19 8.71 -11.94
CA ARG A 120 4.86 10.11 -12.25
C ARG A 120 5.47 11.10 -11.25
N LEU A 121 5.43 10.79 -9.95
CA LEU A 121 5.82 11.71 -8.86
C LEU A 121 7.29 11.62 -8.47
N GLY A 122 7.89 10.45 -8.63
CA GLY A 122 9.13 10.05 -7.97
C GLY A 122 8.92 9.72 -6.49
N ALA A 123 9.82 8.93 -5.93
CA ALA A 123 9.73 8.32 -4.60
C ALA A 123 9.41 9.32 -3.46
N LYS A 124 10.11 10.46 -3.43
CA LYS A 124 9.93 11.45 -2.35
C LYS A 124 8.52 12.04 -2.31
N ARG A 125 8.00 12.47 -3.47
CA ARG A 125 6.65 13.07 -3.56
C ARG A 125 5.57 12.03 -3.35
N TRP A 126 5.79 10.81 -3.83
CA TRP A 126 4.92 9.69 -3.58
C TRP A 126 4.75 9.42 -2.08
N MET A 127 5.87 9.37 -1.34
CA MET A 127 5.82 9.18 0.12
C MET A 127 5.08 10.33 0.83
N ILE A 128 5.26 11.57 0.37
CA ILE A 128 4.49 12.72 0.90
C ILE A 128 2.99 12.50 0.70
N VAL A 129 2.56 12.08 -0.50
CA VAL A 129 1.15 11.79 -0.78
C VAL A 129 0.64 10.64 0.09
N TYR A 130 1.41 9.56 0.24
CA TYR A 130 1.05 8.42 1.07
C TYR A 130 0.81 8.83 2.53
N ILE A 131 1.73 9.59 3.11
CA ILE A 131 1.63 10.08 4.49
C ILE A 131 0.50 11.11 4.64
N LEU A 132 0.32 12.02 3.69
CA LEU A 132 -0.81 12.96 3.71
C LEU A 132 -2.16 12.22 3.65
N GLY A 133 -2.27 11.19 2.81
CA GLY A 133 -3.48 10.38 2.73
C GLY A 133 -3.77 9.64 4.05
N LEU A 134 -2.73 9.07 4.67
CA LEU A 134 -2.84 8.44 5.97
C LEU A 134 -3.30 9.44 7.05
N ILE A 135 -2.64 10.59 7.15
CA ILE A 135 -2.99 11.63 8.14
C ILE A 135 -4.40 12.16 7.87
N GLY A 136 -4.74 12.47 6.61
CA GLY A 136 -6.06 12.98 6.24
C GLY A 136 -7.18 12.00 6.59
N GLY A 137 -6.95 10.71 6.34
CA GLY A 137 -7.87 9.66 6.74
C GLY A 137 -8.03 9.57 8.26
N ASN A 138 -6.91 9.51 8.98
CA ASN A 138 -6.92 9.40 10.43
C ASN A 138 -7.53 10.63 11.12
N LEU A 139 -7.29 11.83 10.60
CA LEU A 139 -7.92 13.06 11.10
C LEU A 139 -9.43 13.06 10.86
N ALA A 140 -9.90 12.60 9.69
CA ALA A 140 -11.32 12.52 9.40
C ALA A 140 -12.03 11.51 10.31
N TRP A 141 -11.41 10.33 10.56
CA TRP A 141 -11.93 9.36 11.51
C TRP A 141 -11.95 9.91 12.93
N TRP A 142 -10.83 10.44 13.41
CA TRP A 142 -10.74 11.03 14.74
C TRP A 142 -11.77 12.14 14.92
N GLY A 143 -11.87 13.10 14.00
CA GLY A 143 -12.81 14.20 14.10
C GLY A 143 -14.29 13.81 14.13
N SER A 144 -14.62 12.66 13.49
CA SER A 144 -16.00 12.14 13.49
C SER A 144 -16.32 11.22 14.68
N HIS A 145 -15.30 10.77 15.44
CA HIS A 145 -15.42 9.74 16.49
C HIS A 145 -14.67 10.11 17.78
N MET A 146 -14.48 11.40 18.11
CA MET A 146 -13.61 11.87 19.19
C MET A 146 -13.81 11.17 20.54
N SER A 147 -15.05 10.79 20.87
CA SER A 147 -15.40 10.12 22.12
C SER A 147 -15.42 8.58 22.02
N SER A 148 -15.01 8.03 20.87
CA SER A 148 -15.10 6.59 20.62
C SER A 148 -13.84 5.85 21.07
N TRP A 149 -14.06 4.66 21.63
CA TRP A 149 -13.01 3.68 21.90
C TRP A 149 -12.83 2.69 20.75
N THR A 150 -13.60 2.82 19.66
CA THR A 150 -13.50 1.94 18.51
C THR A 150 -12.19 2.20 17.77
N PRO A 151 -11.30 1.20 17.67
CA PRO A 151 -10.03 1.37 16.98
C PRO A 151 -10.25 1.45 15.46
N ALA A 152 -9.49 2.31 14.79
CA ALA A 152 -9.30 2.28 13.34
C ALA A 152 -7.86 1.91 13.02
N LEU A 153 -7.67 1.14 11.95
CA LEU A 153 -6.37 0.68 11.49
C LEU A 153 -6.41 0.32 10.01
N GLY A 154 -5.28 0.38 9.35
CA GLY A 154 -5.11 0.06 7.94
C GLY A 154 -4.53 1.20 7.11
N ALA A 155 -3.84 0.83 6.02
CA ALA A 155 -3.25 1.75 5.06
C ALA A 155 -4.29 2.42 4.14
N SER A 156 -5.58 2.10 4.30
CA SER A 156 -6.61 2.45 3.32
C SER A 156 -6.82 3.95 3.14
N GLY A 157 -6.67 4.76 4.20
CA GLY A 157 -6.67 6.23 4.09
C GLY A 157 -5.57 6.73 3.15
N ALA A 158 -4.36 6.16 3.25
CA ALA A 158 -3.26 6.45 2.32
C ALA A 158 -3.55 5.93 0.91
N CYS A 159 -4.13 4.75 0.76
CA CYS A 159 -4.53 4.18 -0.53
C CYS A 159 -5.52 5.08 -1.28
N PHE A 160 -6.54 5.58 -0.58
CA PHE A 160 -7.48 6.56 -1.14
C PHE A 160 -6.80 7.91 -1.40
N GLY A 161 -5.82 8.30 -0.57
CA GLY A 161 -5.00 9.49 -0.80
C GLY A 161 -4.19 9.39 -2.10
N LEU A 162 -3.54 8.26 -2.37
CA LEU A 162 -2.85 8.01 -3.64
C LEU A 162 -3.81 8.16 -4.83
N LEU A 163 -5.00 7.59 -4.72
CA LEU A 163 -6.02 7.67 -5.77
C LEU A 163 -6.52 9.11 -5.96
N GLY A 164 -6.71 9.87 -4.88
CA GLY A 164 -7.11 11.28 -4.91
C GLY A 164 -6.07 12.17 -5.57
N ALA A 165 -4.78 12.03 -5.23
CA ALA A 165 -3.70 12.76 -5.87
C ALA A 165 -3.54 12.39 -7.34
N TYR A 166 -3.68 11.10 -7.68
CA TYR A 166 -3.61 10.63 -9.05
C TYR A 166 -4.73 11.24 -9.91
N LEU A 167 -5.97 11.20 -9.41
CA LEU A 167 -7.11 11.85 -10.06
C LEU A 167 -6.86 13.34 -10.29
N ALA A 168 -6.33 14.05 -9.29
CA ALA A 168 -6.09 15.50 -9.41
C ALA A 168 -5.08 15.87 -10.50
N CYS A 169 -4.10 15.00 -10.76
CA CYS A 169 -2.96 15.29 -11.64
C CYS A 169 -3.07 14.61 -13.00
N TRP A 170 -3.43 13.33 -13.06
CA TRP A 170 -3.43 12.52 -14.29
C TRP A 170 -4.68 11.63 -14.40
N PRO A 171 -5.89 12.21 -14.52
CA PRO A 171 -7.15 11.47 -14.52
C PRO A 171 -7.32 10.52 -15.73
N ASN A 172 -6.63 10.80 -16.83
CA ASN A 172 -6.73 10.03 -18.07
C ASN A 172 -5.71 8.88 -18.16
N ASP A 173 -4.74 8.82 -17.24
CA ASP A 173 -3.81 7.69 -17.19
C ASP A 173 -4.59 6.39 -17.03
N LYS A 174 -4.09 5.32 -17.65
CA LYS A 174 -4.69 4.00 -17.54
C LYS A 174 -3.93 3.14 -16.54
N ILE A 175 -4.67 2.50 -15.67
CA ILE A 175 -4.14 1.55 -14.69
C ILE A 175 -4.89 0.23 -14.78
N VAL A 176 -4.19 -0.88 -14.61
CA VAL A 176 -4.83 -2.20 -14.45
C VAL A 176 -5.47 -2.23 -13.06
N PHE A 177 -6.77 -2.39 -13.00
CA PHE A 177 -7.48 -2.41 -11.72
C PHE A 177 -8.68 -3.36 -11.75
N PRO A 178 -8.91 -4.16 -10.67
CA PRO A 178 -10.11 -4.98 -10.54
C PRO A 178 -11.31 -4.11 -10.17
N LEU A 179 -12.08 -3.70 -11.17
CA LEU A 179 -13.27 -2.90 -10.98
C LEU A 179 -14.50 -3.71 -11.34
N ILE A 180 -15.45 -3.86 -10.39
CA ILE A 180 -16.71 -4.61 -10.59
C ILE A 180 -16.46 -5.99 -11.24
N PHE A 181 -15.53 -6.79 -10.66
CA PHE A 181 -15.14 -8.14 -11.11
C PHE A 181 -14.37 -8.21 -12.45
N LEU A 182 -14.09 -7.08 -13.11
CA LEU A 182 -13.33 -7.03 -14.35
C LEU A 182 -11.92 -6.50 -14.07
N ILE A 183 -10.91 -7.32 -14.38
CA ILE A 183 -9.50 -6.91 -14.32
C ILE A 183 -9.09 -6.47 -15.72
N ARG A 184 -8.94 -5.17 -15.91
CA ARG A 184 -8.49 -4.58 -17.16
C ARG A 184 -7.95 -3.17 -16.94
N GLU A 185 -7.47 -2.54 -17.99
CA GLU A 185 -7.08 -1.14 -17.95
C GLU A 185 -8.31 -0.21 -17.88
N TRP A 186 -8.30 0.67 -16.90
CA TRP A 186 -9.30 1.70 -16.68
C TRP A 186 -8.60 3.05 -16.53
N SER A 187 -9.28 4.13 -16.91
CA SER A 187 -8.78 5.46 -16.55
C SER A 187 -8.79 5.65 -15.04
N VAL A 188 -7.78 6.33 -14.52
CA VAL A 188 -7.70 6.72 -13.10
C VAL A 188 -8.97 7.45 -12.66
N GLY A 189 -9.49 8.34 -13.53
CA GLY A 189 -10.72 9.08 -13.27
C GLY A 189 -11.91 8.17 -12.98
N LEU A 190 -12.11 7.15 -13.82
CA LEU A 190 -13.22 6.20 -13.64
C LEU A 190 -13.06 5.38 -12.35
N VAL A 191 -11.85 4.85 -12.10
CA VAL A 191 -11.56 4.09 -10.86
C VAL A 191 -11.83 4.96 -9.63
N ALA A 192 -11.33 6.21 -9.64
CA ALA A 192 -11.47 7.14 -8.52
C ALA A 192 -12.94 7.48 -8.23
N VAL A 193 -13.72 7.81 -9.27
CA VAL A 193 -15.14 8.18 -9.11
C VAL A 193 -15.95 7.00 -8.58
N ILE A 194 -15.75 5.80 -9.15
CA ILE A 194 -16.49 4.61 -8.70
C ILE A 194 -16.10 4.24 -7.26
N ARG A 195 -14.79 4.22 -6.95
CA ARG A 195 -14.32 3.88 -5.59
C ARG A 195 -14.81 4.88 -4.55
N LEU A 196 -14.70 6.19 -4.83
CA LEU A 196 -15.23 7.22 -3.94
C LEU A 196 -16.75 7.16 -3.82
N GLY A 197 -17.45 6.90 -4.93
CA GLY A 197 -18.90 6.75 -4.94
C GLY A 197 -19.39 5.65 -4.00
N PHE A 198 -18.69 4.51 -3.93
CA PHE A 198 -18.98 3.46 -2.95
C PHE A 198 -18.79 3.93 -1.51
N GLU A 199 -17.73 4.67 -1.20
CA GLU A 199 -17.51 5.19 0.16
C GLU A 199 -18.63 6.13 0.59
N VAL A 200 -19.03 7.06 -0.30
CA VAL A 200 -20.14 7.99 -0.03
C VAL A 200 -21.46 7.24 0.14
N TYR A 201 -21.71 6.24 -0.71
CA TYR A 201 -22.90 5.40 -0.64
C TYR A 201 -23.02 4.67 0.71
N TYR A 202 -21.92 4.09 1.21
CA TYR A 202 -21.89 3.40 2.49
C TYR A 202 -22.07 4.37 3.67
N VAL A 203 -21.44 5.55 3.63
CA VAL A 203 -21.64 6.58 4.67
C VAL A 203 -23.10 7.02 4.71
N TYR A 204 -23.69 7.32 3.56
CA TYR A 204 -25.10 7.70 3.47
C TYR A 204 -26.03 6.58 3.96
N GLY A 205 -25.79 5.35 3.52
CA GLY A 205 -26.60 4.19 3.88
C GLY A 205 -26.58 3.88 5.38
N THR A 206 -25.42 3.99 6.02
CA THR A 206 -25.29 3.80 7.47
C THR A 206 -25.93 4.93 8.26
N GLN A 207 -25.76 6.20 7.84
CA GLN A 207 -26.35 7.35 8.50
C GLN A 207 -27.88 7.39 8.35
N SER A 208 -28.42 7.01 7.21
CA SER A 208 -29.87 6.95 6.97
C SER A 208 -30.56 5.74 7.63
N GLY A 209 -29.79 4.83 8.22
CA GLY A 209 -30.32 3.58 8.80
C GLY A 209 -30.78 2.55 7.76
N SER A 210 -30.56 2.81 6.46
CA SER A 210 -30.88 1.87 5.37
C SER A 210 -29.89 0.71 5.28
N MET A 211 -28.71 0.84 5.90
CA MET A 211 -27.68 -0.19 6.02
C MET A 211 -27.22 -0.33 7.48
N GLY A 212 -26.82 -1.55 7.84
CA GLY A 212 -26.13 -1.80 9.11
C GLY A 212 -24.75 -1.17 9.13
N SER A 213 -24.17 -1.00 10.34
CA SER A 213 -22.78 -0.55 10.49
C SER A 213 -21.83 -1.54 9.81
N THR A 214 -20.85 -0.99 9.07
CA THR A 214 -19.77 -1.76 8.50
C THR A 214 -18.55 -1.68 9.41
N ASN A 215 -17.66 -2.67 9.37
CA ASN A 215 -16.38 -2.63 10.06
C ASN A 215 -15.32 -1.84 9.27
N VAL A 216 -15.74 -0.91 8.39
CA VAL A 216 -14.88 -0.13 7.51
C VAL A 216 -14.98 1.35 7.88
N ALA A 217 -13.82 2.00 8.00
CA ALA A 217 -13.71 3.42 8.31
C ALA A 217 -13.90 4.29 7.05
N HIS A 218 -15.12 4.30 6.47
CA HIS A 218 -15.43 4.99 5.21
C HIS A 218 -15.06 6.49 5.24
N LEU A 219 -15.26 7.18 6.36
CA LEU A 219 -14.88 8.59 6.52
C LEU A 219 -13.36 8.79 6.46
N ALA A 220 -12.56 7.79 6.91
CA ALA A 220 -11.11 7.85 6.76
C ALA A 220 -10.69 7.76 5.28
N HIS A 221 -11.38 6.94 4.48
CA HIS A 221 -11.14 6.86 3.04
C HIS A 221 -11.43 8.18 2.35
N ILE A 222 -12.59 8.76 2.64
CA ILE A 222 -13.02 10.05 2.10
C ILE A 222 -12.04 11.17 2.50
N GLY A 223 -11.64 11.23 3.78
CA GLY A 223 -10.69 12.22 4.29
C GLY A 223 -9.32 12.14 3.62
N GLY A 224 -8.76 10.94 3.51
CA GLY A 224 -7.50 10.69 2.81
C GLY A 224 -7.56 11.09 1.34
N PHE A 225 -8.64 10.69 0.66
CA PHE A 225 -8.88 11.03 -0.75
C PHE A 225 -8.91 12.55 -0.97
N PHE A 226 -9.78 13.28 -0.27
CA PHE A 226 -9.96 14.70 -0.52
C PHE A 226 -8.77 15.55 -0.11
N LEU A 227 -8.07 15.21 0.97
CA LEU A 227 -6.85 15.92 1.33
C LEU A 227 -5.81 15.82 0.21
N CYS A 228 -5.57 14.61 -0.30
CA CYS A 228 -4.60 14.41 -1.37
C CYS A 228 -5.10 14.90 -2.74
N PHE A 229 -6.39 14.87 -3.00
CA PHE A 229 -6.96 15.51 -4.20
C PHE A 229 -6.70 17.02 -4.21
N ALA A 230 -6.94 17.69 -3.07
CA ALA A 230 -6.73 19.12 -2.95
C ALA A 230 -5.25 19.52 -3.04
N LEU A 231 -4.35 18.74 -2.42
CA LEU A 231 -2.91 19.04 -2.36
C LEU A 231 -2.11 18.38 -3.49
N GLY A 232 -2.67 17.44 -4.24
CA GLY A 232 -1.96 16.61 -5.20
C GLY A 232 -1.20 17.41 -6.24
N ARG A 233 -1.83 18.41 -6.86
CA ARG A 233 -1.18 19.28 -7.85
C ARG A 233 -0.04 20.11 -7.26
N PHE A 234 -0.17 20.51 -5.99
CA PHE A 234 0.90 21.23 -5.31
C PHE A 234 2.10 20.32 -5.04
N VAL A 235 1.87 19.11 -4.56
CA VAL A 235 2.92 18.10 -4.34
C VAL A 235 3.56 17.68 -5.66
N ALA A 236 2.79 17.57 -6.73
CA ALA A 236 3.28 17.20 -8.06
C ALA A 236 4.07 18.31 -8.76
N LYS A 237 4.06 19.55 -8.26
CA LYS A 237 4.79 20.65 -8.89
C LYS A 237 6.28 20.34 -9.01
N GLY A 238 6.81 20.38 -10.26
CA GLY A 238 8.20 20.04 -10.58
C GLY A 238 8.47 18.51 -10.47
N ALA A 239 7.45 17.67 -10.51
CA ALA A 239 7.62 16.25 -10.78
C ALA A 239 8.14 16.07 -12.21
N PRO A 240 8.88 14.98 -12.52
CA PRO A 240 9.25 14.66 -13.88
C PRO A 240 7.95 14.37 -14.67
N SER A 241 7.41 15.40 -15.33
CA SER A 241 6.06 15.36 -15.95
C SER A 241 6.02 14.64 -17.29
N GLU A 242 7.15 14.25 -17.83
CA GLU A 242 7.26 13.66 -19.15
C GLU A 242 7.74 12.21 -19.06
N LEU A 243 6.82 11.31 -18.67
CA LEU A 243 6.83 10.03 -19.32
C LEU A 243 6.29 10.32 -20.71
N ASP A 244 7.16 10.35 -21.71
CA ASP A 244 6.82 10.43 -23.12
C ASP A 244 5.73 9.38 -23.38
N ASP A 245 4.55 9.83 -23.81
CA ASP A 245 3.38 8.95 -24.04
C ASP A 245 3.65 7.84 -25.08
N SER A 246 4.82 7.89 -25.72
CA SER A 246 5.21 6.96 -26.78
C SER A 246 6.02 5.74 -26.31
N THR A 247 6.59 5.71 -25.11
CA THR A 247 7.62 4.70 -24.78
C THR A 247 7.53 4.00 -23.43
N THR A 248 6.62 4.35 -22.53
CA THR A 248 6.63 3.70 -21.20
C THR A 248 5.27 3.23 -20.73
N SER A 249 5.10 1.93 -20.65
CA SER A 249 4.12 1.31 -19.76
C SER A 249 4.32 1.88 -18.35
N PRO A 250 3.27 2.34 -17.63
CA PRO A 250 3.38 2.82 -16.26
C PRO A 250 3.95 1.78 -15.28
N TYR A 251 4.08 0.54 -15.74
CA TYR A 251 4.70 -0.58 -15.02
C TYR A 251 6.17 -0.83 -15.41
N SER A 252 6.77 -0.01 -16.30
CA SER A 252 8.20 -0.14 -16.60
C SER A 252 9.01 0.33 -15.38
N MET A 253 9.65 -0.58 -14.71
CA MET A 253 10.64 -0.30 -13.67
C MET A 253 11.80 0.47 -14.28
N GLY A 254 11.99 1.72 -13.90
CA GLY A 254 12.87 2.73 -14.47
C GLY A 254 14.13 2.21 -15.18
N GLY A 255 14.22 2.46 -16.47
CA GLY A 255 15.47 2.43 -17.23
C GLY A 255 15.88 1.10 -17.87
N ALA A 256 15.21 -0.01 -17.63
CA ALA A 256 15.37 -1.20 -18.45
C ALA A 256 14.19 -1.26 -19.44
N SER A 257 14.40 -0.79 -20.66
CA SER A 257 13.50 -1.12 -21.77
C SER A 257 13.43 -2.65 -21.85
N VAL A 258 12.25 -3.23 -21.57
CA VAL A 258 12.03 -4.63 -21.98
C VAL A 258 12.09 -4.60 -23.50
N PRO A 259 13.04 -5.30 -24.15
CA PRO A 259 13.11 -5.33 -25.59
C PRO A 259 11.74 -5.79 -26.12
N GLN A 260 11.19 -5.08 -27.11
CA GLN A 260 10.01 -5.56 -27.83
C GLN A 260 10.36 -6.93 -28.41
N ILE A 261 9.45 -7.90 -28.30
CA ILE A 261 9.65 -9.26 -28.84
C ILE A 261 10.06 -9.23 -30.33
N SER A 262 9.68 -8.19 -31.07
CA SER A 262 10.10 -7.93 -32.45
C SER A 262 11.56 -7.48 -32.60
N GLU A 263 12.26 -7.07 -31.52
CA GLU A 263 13.68 -6.71 -31.54
C GLU A 263 14.60 -7.87 -31.08
N LEU A 264 14.02 -8.93 -30.55
CA LEU A 264 14.71 -10.19 -30.35
C LEU A 264 14.82 -10.81 -31.74
N GLY A 265 15.90 -10.44 -32.48
CA GLY A 265 16.26 -11.13 -33.70
C GLY A 265 16.35 -12.63 -33.46
N SER A 266 16.35 -13.41 -34.51
CA SER A 266 16.40 -14.90 -34.51
C SER A 266 17.64 -15.52 -33.80
N GLU A 267 18.37 -14.72 -33.00
CA GLU A 267 19.48 -15.19 -32.18
C GLU A 267 18.93 -15.49 -30.77
N ASN A 268 19.18 -16.69 -30.33
CA ASN A 268 18.80 -17.21 -29.01
C ASN A 268 19.28 -16.23 -27.91
N PRO A 269 18.36 -15.54 -27.19
CA PRO A 269 18.74 -14.50 -26.24
C PRO A 269 19.57 -15.02 -25.05
N TRP A 270 19.72 -16.34 -24.94
CA TRP A 270 20.44 -17.00 -23.87
C TRP A 270 21.88 -17.39 -24.22
N GLU A 271 22.30 -17.26 -25.49
CA GLU A 271 23.67 -17.57 -25.89
C GLU A 271 24.72 -16.62 -25.30
N ASN A 272 24.33 -15.40 -24.98
CA ASN A 272 25.21 -14.37 -24.41
C ASN A 272 24.92 -14.05 -22.93
N SER A 273 24.11 -14.87 -22.22
CA SER A 273 23.86 -14.62 -20.80
C SER A 273 25.08 -15.00 -19.96
N SER A 274 25.62 -14.05 -19.20
CA SER A 274 26.71 -14.27 -18.23
C SER A 274 26.30 -15.11 -17.00
N PHE A 275 25.08 -15.64 -16.96
CA PHE A 275 24.62 -16.57 -15.93
C PHE A 275 24.98 -18.00 -16.32
N PRO A 276 25.80 -18.72 -15.53
CA PRO A 276 26.10 -20.14 -15.79
C PRO A 276 24.85 -20.97 -15.49
N LEU A 277 24.03 -21.21 -16.50
CA LEU A 277 22.97 -22.20 -16.41
C LEU A 277 23.63 -23.60 -16.28
N ASN A 278 23.19 -24.37 -15.27
CA ASN A 278 23.63 -25.75 -15.16
C ASN A 278 23.04 -26.59 -16.33
N ASP A 279 23.69 -27.71 -16.67
CA ASP A 279 23.32 -28.55 -17.82
C ASP A 279 21.87 -29.08 -17.76
N ARG A 280 21.25 -29.10 -16.58
CA ARG A 280 19.85 -29.51 -16.41
C ARG A 280 18.89 -28.39 -16.86
N ALA A 281 19.22 -27.15 -16.55
CA ALA A 281 18.42 -25.97 -16.95
C ALA A 281 18.50 -25.74 -18.45
N LYS A 282 19.68 -25.98 -19.07
CA LYS A 282 19.84 -25.93 -20.53
C LYS A 282 18.95 -26.96 -21.24
N ARG A 283 18.97 -28.22 -20.82
CA ARG A 283 18.13 -29.30 -21.40
C ARG A 283 16.63 -29.07 -21.23
N VAL A 284 16.20 -28.43 -20.14
CA VAL A 284 14.78 -28.09 -19.96
C VAL A 284 14.37 -26.96 -20.90
N MET A 285 15.23 -26.00 -21.10
CA MET A 285 14.96 -24.87 -22.00
C MET A 285 14.98 -25.30 -23.48
N GLU A 286 15.91 -26.16 -23.88
CA GLU A 286 15.94 -26.75 -25.22
C GLU A 286 14.64 -27.50 -25.54
N ARG A 287 14.11 -28.28 -24.60
CA ARG A 287 12.81 -28.96 -24.78
C ARG A 287 11.64 -27.99 -24.93
N LEU A 288 11.60 -26.93 -24.12
CA LEU A 288 10.50 -25.93 -24.17
C LEU A 288 10.52 -25.14 -25.49
N LEU A 289 11.69 -24.96 -26.10
CA LEU A 289 11.82 -24.33 -27.42
C LEU A 289 11.39 -25.27 -28.54
N GLU A 290 11.75 -26.56 -28.46
CA GLU A 290 11.32 -27.58 -29.42
C GLU A 290 9.79 -27.83 -29.37
N GLU A 291 9.17 -27.82 -28.17
CA GLU A 291 7.71 -27.95 -28.00
C GLU A 291 6.94 -26.68 -28.42
N GLY A 292 7.58 -25.51 -28.46
CA GLY A 292 6.97 -24.23 -28.89
C GLY A 292 6.78 -24.16 -30.40
N ASP A 293 7.63 -24.80 -31.18
CA ASP A 293 7.57 -24.80 -32.65
C ASP A 293 6.52 -25.80 -33.24
N GLU A 294 5.89 -26.64 -32.41
CA GLU A 294 4.80 -27.54 -32.83
C GLU A 294 3.39 -26.88 -32.78
N PHE A 295 3.29 -25.62 -32.40
CA PHE A 295 2.00 -24.91 -32.26
C PHE A 295 1.85 -23.67 -33.17
N GLU A 296 2.65 -23.54 -34.25
CA GLU A 296 2.36 -22.59 -35.34
C GLU A 296 1.64 -23.25 -36.53
#